data_eb00ff58c05cef36dc7309e37b5db7be
#
_entry.id   eb00ff58c05cef36dc7309e37b5db7be
#
_cell.length_a   1.000
_cell.length_b   1.000
_cell.length_c   1.000
_cell.angle_alpha   90.00
_cell.angle_beta   90.00
_cell.angle_gamma   90.00
#
_symmetry.space_group_name_H-M   'P 1'
#
loop_
_entity.id
_entity.type
_entity.pdbx_description
1 polymer ?
#
loop_
_entity_poly.entity_id
_entity_poly.type
_entity_poly.pdbx_seq_one_letter_code
_entity_poly.pdbx_strand_id
1 'polypeptide(L)'
;RRESKEYEELKIGETTASVKELLEVSRKHGVSMSVFLTAAMICAIHEEQSKIQEKKPVILMVPVNLRKIFPSDSMLNFFSYIEPGYRFGEGKDSFDDVLEATKQYFEENLSKEKIAERMNNLIAYEKHKILKWAPLELKNRCIKMGAKLAEREVTAVLSNMSVVKMPPEYAKYIERFGVYTSTMRTELCVCSFGDTLSFAFTSRYDSTNIQRNFYRILKEQGIFVKKVEPDYPKEAKPNYEGKKVFQIFNFCCIAAVVLCIM
;
A
#
# COMPACT_ATOMS: atom_id res chain seq x y z
N ARG A 1 1.70 23.05 -2.14
CA ARG A 1 1.56 23.47 -0.74
C ARG A 1 0.54 22.52 -0.10
N ARG A 2 1.03 21.48 0.58
CA ARG A 2 0.17 20.59 1.35
C ARG A 2 -0.32 21.35 2.57
N GLU A 3 -1.48 21.93 2.50
CA GLU A 3 -2.23 22.26 3.69
C GLU A 3 -2.84 20.94 4.18
N SER A 4 -2.14 20.30 5.10
CA SER A 4 -2.67 19.22 5.88
C SER A 4 -3.66 19.81 6.87
N LYS A 5 -4.87 20.06 6.44
CA LYS A 5 -5.97 20.06 7.40
C LYS A 5 -6.16 18.60 7.78
N GLU A 6 -5.96 18.28 9.04
CA GLU A 6 -6.37 17.00 9.61
C GLU A 6 -7.89 16.92 9.49
N TYR A 7 -8.36 16.37 8.35
CA TYR A 7 -9.77 16.06 8.22
C TYR A 7 -10.07 14.84 9.07
N GLU A 8 -11.13 14.94 9.84
CA GLU A 8 -11.69 13.80 10.57
C GLU A 8 -12.24 12.73 9.61
N GLU A 9 -12.44 13.06 8.32
CA GLU A 9 -13.04 12.18 7.32
C GLU A 9 -11.99 11.65 6.33
N LEU A 10 -12.00 10.32 6.14
CA LEU A 10 -11.21 9.65 5.13
C LEU A 10 -11.83 9.87 3.74
N LYS A 11 -11.05 10.38 2.79
CA LYS A 11 -11.46 10.48 1.38
C LYS A 11 -11.14 9.20 0.65
N ILE A 12 -12.12 8.66 -0.06
CA ILE A 12 -12.02 7.46 -0.86
C ILE A 12 -12.26 7.83 -2.33
N GLY A 13 -11.33 7.44 -3.19
CA GLY A 13 -11.47 7.53 -4.64
C GLY A 13 -11.35 6.14 -5.25
N GLU A 14 -12.39 5.66 -5.94
CA GLU A 14 -12.40 4.34 -6.55
C GLU A 14 -12.42 4.43 -8.07
N THR A 15 -11.63 3.57 -8.71
CA THR A 15 -11.58 3.41 -10.16
C THR A 15 -11.36 1.95 -10.51
N THR A 16 -11.67 1.57 -11.73
CA THR A 16 -11.45 0.23 -12.25
C THR A 16 -10.69 0.23 -13.56
N ALA A 17 -9.97 -0.87 -13.82
CA ALA A 17 -9.32 -1.15 -15.10
C ALA A 17 -9.45 -2.64 -15.45
N SER A 18 -9.07 -3.02 -16.66
CA SER A 18 -8.98 -4.44 -17.05
C SER A 18 -7.71 -5.07 -16.48
N VAL A 19 -7.86 -6.24 -15.83
CA VAL A 19 -6.74 -7.07 -15.38
C VAL A 19 -5.90 -7.50 -16.58
N LYS A 20 -6.54 -7.86 -17.70
CA LYS A 20 -5.85 -8.33 -18.92
C LYS A 20 -4.98 -7.23 -19.51
N GLU A 21 -5.51 -6.00 -19.65
CA GLU A 21 -4.73 -4.86 -20.16
C GLU A 21 -3.49 -4.60 -19.29
N LEU A 22 -3.66 -4.56 -17.97
CA LEU A 22 -2.54 -4.30 -17.07
C LEU A 22 -1.51 -5.43 -17.08
N LEU A 23 -1.96 -6.69 -17.15
CA LEU A 23 -1.04 -7.84 -17.27
C LEU A 23 -0.27 -7.82 -18.59
N GLU A 24 -0.93 -7.46 -19.70
CA GLU A 24 -0.28 -7.35 -21.00
C GLU A 24 0.80 -6.27 -21.00
N VAL A 25 0.47 -5.08 -20.50
CA VAL A 25 1.44 -3.97 -20.40
C VAL A 25 2.60 -4.35 -19.46
N SER A 26 2.31 -4.89 -18.28
CA SER A 26 3.37 -5.31 -17.35
C SER A 26 4.31 -6.35 -17.96
N ARG A 27 3.74 -7.32 -18.72
CA ARG A 27 4.54 -8.35 -19.42
C ARG A 27 5.40 -7.78 -20.55
N LYS A 28 4.91 -6.77 -21.30
CA LYS A 28 5.70 -6.06 -22.31
C LYS A 28 6.95 -5.41 -21.71
N HIS A 29 6.84 -4.90 -20.49
CA HIS A 29 7.98 -4.36 -19.73
C HIS A 29 8.79 -5.45 -18.97
N GLY A 30 8.42 -6.72 -19.04
CA GLY A 30 9.13 -7.80 -18.36
C GLY A 30 9.04 -7.76 -16.83
N VAL A 31 7.94 -7.23 -16.29
CA VAL A 31 7.74 -7.05 -14.84
C VAL A 31 6.40 -7.64 -14.37
N SER A 32 6.27 -7.84 -13.05
CA SER A 32 4.99 -8.17 -12.45
C SER A 32 4.08 -6.95 -12.34
N MET A 33 2.76 -7.18 -12.26
CA MET A 33 1.77 -6.13 -12.02
C MET A 33 2.11 -5.28 -10.77
N SER A 34 2.57 -5.92 -9.69
CA SER A 34 2.92 -5.21 -8.46
C SER A 34 4.11 -4.27 -8.65
N VAL A 35 5.14 -4.70 -9.37
CA VAL A 35 6.30 -3.87 -9.71
C VAL A 35 5.87 -2.69 -10.56
N PHE A 36 5.06 -2.94 -11.60
CA PHE A 36 4.57 -1.89 -12.50
C PHE A 36 3.75 -0.82 -11.76
N LEU A 37 2.79 -1.24 -10.93
CA LEU A 37 1.96 -0.32 -10.14
C LEU A 37 2.79 0.44 -9.09
N THR A 38 3.81 -0.20 -8.51
CA THR A 38 4.73 0.44 -7.56
C THR A 38 5.52 1.56 -8.26
N ALA A 39 6.09 1.29 -9.43
CA ALA A 39 6.82 2.29 -10.21
C ALA A 39 5.90 3.46 -10.62
N ALA A 40 4.69 3.16 -11.11
CA ALA A 40 3.70 4.17 -11.47
C ALA A 40 3.32 5.06 -10.27
N MET A 41 3.18 4.47 -9.09
CA MET A 41 2.86 5.21 -7.86
C MET A 41 4.04 6.08 -7.39
N ILE A 42 5.28 5.59 -7.50
CA ILE A 42 6.50 6.36 -7.21
C ILE A 42 6.58 7.60 -8.10
N CYS A 43 6.41 7.44 -9.41
CA CYS A 43 6.41 8.55 -10.37
C CYS A 43 5.26 9.54 -10.08
N ALA A 44 4.05 9.05 -9.82
CA ALA A 44 2.90 9.90 -9.53
C ALA A 44 3.07 10.76 -8.27
N ILE A 45 3.78 10.24 -7.26
CA ILE A 45 4.11 10.98 -6.04
C ILE A 45 5.21 12.00 -6.31
N HIS A 46 6.25 11.60 -7.08
CA HIS A 46 7.34 12.50 -7.42
C HIS A 46 6.84 13.79 -8.10
N GLU A 47 5.92 13.69 -9.04
CA GLU A 47 5.33 14.85 -9.72
C GLU A 47 4.63 15.85 -8.78
N GLU A 48 4.25 15.41 -7.59
CA GLU A 48 3.61 16.25 -6.56
C GLU A 48 4.62 16.76 -5.52
N GLN A 49 5.88 16.32 -5.59
CA GLN A 49 6.92 16.79 -4.68
C GLN A 49 7.27 18.26 -4.96
N SER A 50 7.49 19.02 -3.89
CA SER A 50 8.08 20.34 -3.99
C SER A 50 9.59 20.22 -4.20
N LYS A 51 10.23 21.26 -4.75
CA LYS A 51 11.70 21.34 -4.96
C LYS A 51 12.54 20.94 -3.73
N ILE A 52 12.04 21.20 -2.52
CA ILE A 52 12.71 20.81 -1.27
C ILE A 52 12.53 19.31 -1.01
N GLN A 53 11.40 18.76 -1.39
CA GLN A 53 11.06 17.34 -1.18
C GLN A 53 11.70 16.43 -2.22
N GLU A 54 11.98 16.93 -3.45
CA GLU A 54 12.67 16.19 -4.52
C GLU A 54 14.04 15.63 -4.08
N LYS A 55 14.68 16.27 -3.09
CA LYS A 55 15.94 15.78 -2.52
C LYS A 55 15.79 14.50 -1.68
N LYS A 56 14.56 14.13 -1.33
CA LYS A 56 14.26 12.95 -0.55
C LYS A 56 13.72 11.84 -1.48
N PRO A 57 14.11 10.58 -1.25
CA PRO A 57 13.54 9.48 -2.01
C PRO A 57 12.04 9.38 -1.78
N VAL A 58 11.31 8.93 -2.80
CA VAL A 58 9.93 8.45 -2.64
C VAL A 58 10.01 7.00 -2.22
N ILE A 59 9.49 6.66 -1.05
CA ILE A 59 9.51 5.31 -0.50
C ILE A 59 8.07 4.83 -0.32
N LEU A 60 7.75 3.67 -0.89
CA LEU A 60 6.46 3.01 -0.71
C LEU A 60 6.60 1.83 0.25
N MET A 61 5.64 1.65 1.14
CA MET A 61 5.48 0.40 1.88
C MET A 61 4.57 -0.52 1.08
N VAL A 62 5.07 -1.71 0.75
CA VAL A 62 4.34 -2.74 -0.01
C VAL A 62 4.21 -3.99 0.84
N PRO A 63 3.01 -4.30 1.38
CA PRO A 63 2.77 -5.52 2.13
C PRO A 63 2.95 -6.78 1.27
N VAL A 64 3.54 -7.82 1.87
CA VAL A 64 3.82 -9.11 1.22
C VAL A 64 3.17 -10.24 2.01
N ASN A 65 2.31 -11.02 1.35
CA ASN A 65 1.67 -12.18 1.95
C ASN A 65 2.67 -13.33 2.13
N LEU A 66 3.03 -13.61 3.36
CA LEU A 66 4.01 -14.64 3.70
C LEU A 66 3.52 -16.07 3.46
N ARG A 67 2.20 -16.32 3.39
CA ARG A 67 1.65 -17.66 3.11
C ARG A 67 2.05 -18.20 1.74
N LYS A 68 2.42 -17.33 0.82
CA LYS A 68 2.96 -17.74 -0.49
C LYS A 68 4.40 -18.27 -0.40
N ILE A 69 5.12 -17.92 0.67
CA ILE A 69 6.54 -18.24 0.87
C ILE A 69 6.72 -19.28 1.97
N PHE A 70 5.96 -19.11 3.06
CA PHE A 70 5.94 -20.01 4.21
C PHE A 70 4.50 -20.51 4.40
N PRO A 71 4.21 -21.80 4.09
CA PRO A 71 2.88 -22.37 4.30
C PRO A 71 2.43 -22.23 5.75
N SER A 72 1.21 -21.74 5.95
CA SER A 72 0.62 -21.56 7.29
C SER A 72 -0.90 -21.64 7.21
N ASP A 73 -1.51 -22.43 8.08
CA ASP A 73 -2.96 -22.55 8.25
C ASP A 73 -3.51 -21.54 9.27
N SER A 74 -2.66 -20.68 9.83
CA SER A 74 -3.06 -19.67 10.80
C SER A 74 -4.04 -18.67 10.19
N MET A 75 -5.15 -18.40 10.88
CA MET A 75 -6.10 -17.34 10.52
C MET A 75 -5.64 -15.93 10.95
N LEU A 76 -4.53 -15.83 11.69
CA LEU A 76 -3.94 -14.56 12.10
C LEU A 76 -3.24 -13.87 10.93
N ASN A 77 -2.98 -12.58 11.10
CA ASN A 77 -2.20 -11.82 10.13
C ASN A 77 -0.81 -12.46 9.96
N PHE A 78 -0.49 -12.84 8.73
CA PHE A 78 0.78 -13.46 8.39
C PHE A 78 1.33 -12.80 7.13
N PHE A 79 1.91 -11.62 7.31
CA PHE A 79 2.49 -10.83 6.24
C PHE A 79 3.77 -10.11 6.73
N SER A 80 4.58 -9.68 5.80
CA SER A 80 5.70 -8.76 5.98
C SER A 80 5.50 -7.59 5.03
N TYR A 81 6.49 -6.74 4.87
CA TYR A 81 6.48 -5.65 3.90
C TYR A 81 7.87 -5.45 3.32
N ILE A 82 7.92 -4.83 2.16
CA ILE A 82 9.13 -4.30 1.54
C ILE A 82 8.95 -2.81 1.33
N GLU A 83 10.05 -2.09 1.18
CA GLU A 83 10.07 -0.63 1.08
C GLU A 83 10.82 -0.18 -0.19
N PRO A 84 10.28 -0.48 -1.39
CA PRO A 84 10.87 0.03 -2.62
C PRO A 84 10.83 1.55 -2.62
N GLY A 85 11.95 2.15 -2.98
CA GLY A 85 12.09 3.58 -3.05
C GLY A 85 12.93 4.02 -4.22
N TYR A 86 12.73 5.27 -4.66
CA TYR A 86 13.50 5.87 -5.74
C TYR A 86 13.89 7.31 -5.40
N ARG A 87 15.13 7.69 -5.74
CA ARG A 87 15.64 9.06 -5.61
C ARG A 87 15.76 9.66 -7.00
N PHE A 88 15.04 10.72 -7.23
CA PHE A 88 15.05 11.49 -8.48
C PHE A 88 16.16 12.56 -8.48
N GLY A 89 16.49 13.09 -9.65
CA GLY A 89 17.43 14.20 -9.82
C GLY A 89 18.87 13.79 -10.11
N GLU A 90 19.14 12.50 -10.36
CA GLU A 90 20.48 12.00 -10.73
C GLU A 90 20.62 11.72 -12.24
N GLY A 91 19.71 12.30 -13.06
CA GLY A 91 19.74 12.20 -14.54
C GLY A 91 19.13 10.90 -15.09
N LYS A 92 18.48 10.09 -14.25
CA LYS A 92 17.74 8.89 -14.61
C LYS A 92 16.34 8.98 -14.03
N ASP A 93 15.51 9.84 -14.61
CA ASP A 93 14.21 10.20 -14.03
C ASP A 93 13.03 9.73 -14.91
N SER A 94 13.30 8.88 -15.91
CA SER A 94 12.25 8.30 -16.76
C SER A 94 11.44 7.23 -16.01
N PHE A 95 10.23 6.97 -16.51
CA PHE A 95 9.41 5.87 -16.00
C PHE A 95 10.12 4.52 -16.07
N ASP A 96 10.86 4.27 -17.15
CA ASP A 96 11.59 3.01 -17.35
C ASP A 96 12.76 2.85 -16.38
N ASP A 97 13.45 3.95 -16.01
CA ASP A 97 14.49 3.93 -14.99
C ASP A 97 13.92 3.56 -13.61
N VAL A 98 12.78 4.17 -13.24
CA VAL A 98 12.09 3.88 -11.99
C VAL A 98 11.57 2.44 -11.98
N LEU A 99 11.07 1.96 -13.12
CA LEU A 99 10.54 0.61 -13.27
C LEU A 99 11.64 -0.44 -13.11
N GLU A 100 12.80 -0.25 -13.75
CA GLU A 100 13.93 -1.18 -13.63
C GLU A 100 14.51 -1.19 -12.21
N ALA A 101 14.69 -0.04 -11.58
CA ALA A 101 15.13 0.05 -10.20
C ALA A 101 14.14 -0.63 -9.24
N THR A 102 12.83 -0.44 -9.47
CA THR A 102 11.77 -1.09 -8.67
C THR A 102 11.82 -2.61 -8.86
N LYS A 103 11.99 -3.10 -10.10
CA LYS A 103 12.12 -4.52 -10.42
C LYS A 103 13.30 -5.14 -9.67
N GLN A 104 14.47 -4.53 -9.79
CA GLN A 104 15.68 -5.00 -9.10
C GLN A 104 15.46 -5.06 -7.59
N TYR A 105 14.86 -4.02 -6.99
CA TYR A 105 14.57 -4.01 -5.57
C TYR A 105 13.65 -5.16 -5.15
N PHE A 106 12.60 -5.46 -5.94
CA PHE A 106 11.70 -6.57 -5.67
C PHE A 106 12.41 -7.92 -5.78
N GLU A 107 13.23 -8.13 -6.80
CA GLU A 107 14.00 -9.37 -6.99
C GLU A 107 14.95 -9.63 -5.80
N GLU A 108 15.66 -8.60 -5.34
CA GLU A 108 16.56 -8.69 -4.21
C GLU A 108 15.88 -8.93 -2.86
N ASN A 109 14.70 -8.32 -2.63
CA ASN A 109 14.07 -8.28 -1.32
C ASN A 109 12.91 -9.26 -1.12
N LEU A 110 12.40 -9.90 -2.20
CA LEU A 110 11.36 -10.92 -2.12
C LEU A 110 11.89 -12.36 -2.10
N SER A 111 13.20 -12.55 -2.08
CA SER A 111 13.77 -13.89 -1.91
C SER A 111 13.38 -14.48 -0.55
N LYS A 112 13.18 -15.80 -0.50
CA LYS A 112 12.80 -16.50 0.73
C LYS A 112 13.81 -16.25 1.86
N GLU A 113 15.09 -16.20 1.50
CA GLU A 113 16.22 -15.99 2.41
C GLU A 113 16.17 -14.59 3.03
N LYS A 114 15.93 -13.55 2.21
CA LYS A 114 15.86 -12.16 2.69
C LYS A 114 14.63 -11.92 3.59
N ILE A 115 13.51 -12.51 3.22
CA ILE A 115 12.30 -12.43 4.05
C ILE A 115 12.50 -13.18 5.37
N ALA A 116 13.11 -14.38 5.33
CA ALA A 116 13.43 -15.14 6.54
C ALA A 116 14.41 -14.37 7.45
N GLU A 117 15.45 -13.76 6.89
CA GLU A 117 16.41 -12.90 7.62
C GLU A 117 15.68 -11.75 8.32
N ARG A 118 14.81 -11.02 7.60
CA ARG A 118 14.01 -9.93 8.16
C ARG A 118 13.10 -10.40 9.30
N MET A 119 12.40 -11.52 9.11
CA MET A 119 11.53 -12.10 10.13
C MET A 119 12.33 -12.55 11.36
N ASN A 120 13.50 -13.18 11.17
CA ASN A 120 14.36 -13.59 12.26
C ASN A 120 14.87 -12.39 13.08
N ASN A 121 15.22 -11.29 12.41
CA ASN A 121 15.63 -10.07 13.08
C ASN A 121 14.50 -9.50 13.96
N LEU A 122 13.26 -9.48 13.44
CA LEU A 122 12.09 -9.04 14.22
C LEU A 122 11.83 -9.94 15.44
N ILE A 123 11.90 -11.26 15.27
CA ILE A 123 11.74 -12.25 16.37
C ILE A 123 12.88 -12.11 17.39
N ALA A 124 14.09 -11.77 16.97
CA ALA A 124 15.22 -11.56 17.87
C ALA A 124 14.97 -10.39 18.83
N TYR A 125 14.34 -9.31 18.38
CA TYR A 125 13.94 -8.22 19.27
C TYR A 125 12.92 -8.68 20.32
N GLU A 126 11.94 -9.48 19.93
CA GLU A 126 10.92 -10.00 20.84
C GLU A 126 11.52 -10.94 21.90
N LYS A 127 12.51 -11.76 21.52
CA LYS A 127 13.21 -12.69 22.41
C LYS A 127 14.26 -12.01 23.30
N HIS A 128 14.55 -10.74 23.11
CA HIS A 128 15.59 -10.05 23.87
C HIS A 128 15.22 -9.95 25.36
N LYS A 129 16.07 -10.49 26.24
CA LYS A 129 15.79 -10.63 27.68
C LYS A 129 15.40 -9.29 28.35
N ILE A 130 16.10 -8.20 28.01
CA ILE A 130 15.84 -6.87 28.59
C ILE A 130 14.44 -6.37 28.20
N LEU A 131 14.04 -6.55 26.93
CA LEU A 131 12.71 -6.16 26.44
C LEU A 131 11.61 -7.00 27.09
N LYS A 132 11.87 -8.28 27.38
CA LYS A 132 10.90 -9.15 28.04
C LYS A 132 10.57 -8.68 29.47
N TRP A 133 11.54 -8.17 30.20
CA TRP A 133 11.38 -7.71 31.59
C TRP A 133 10.99 -6.25 31.73
N ALA A 134 11.07 -5.47 30.67
CA ALA A 134 10.69 -4.05 30.69
C ALA A 134 9.19 -3.88 31.03
N PRO A 135 8.81 -2.90 31.88
CA PRO A 135 7.42 -2.56 32.14
C PRO A 135 6.65 -2.23 30.86
N LEU A 136 5.37 -2.62 30.80
CA LEU A 136 4.52 -2.43 29.60
C LEU A 136 4.45 -0.97 29.15
N GLU A 137 4.39 -0.02 30.08
CA GLU A 137 4.34 1.40 29.77
C GLU A 137 5.60 1.89 29.05
N LEU A 138 6.78 1.39 29.49
CA LEU A 138 8.04 1.72 28.83
C LEU A 138 8.10 1.12 27.43
N LYS A 139 7.68 -0.15 27.26
CA LYS A 139 7.54 -0.77 25.93
C LYS A 139 6.64 0.05 25.03
N ASN A 140 5.46 0.43 25.50
CA ASN A 140 4.50 1.22 24.72
C ASN A 140 5.06 2.58 24.28
N ARG A 141 5.87 3.24 25.13
CA ARG A 141 6.52 4.51 24.76
C ARG A 141 7.59 4.29 23.69
N CYS A 142 8.43 3.28 23.85
CA CYS A 142 9.47 2.94 22.87
C CYS A 142 8.84 2.57 21.52
N ILE A 143 7.77 1.76 21.51
CA ILE A 143 7.03 1.37 20.31
C ILE A 143 6.42 2.59 19.61
N LYS A 144 5.74 3.46 20.35
CA LYS A 144 5.16 4.69 19.79
C LYS A 144 6.22 5.61 19.18
N MET A 145 7.40 5.69 19.80
CA MET A 145 8.50 6.47 19.27
C MET A 145 9.10 5.84 18.00
N GLY A 146 9.31 4.52 18.01
CA GLY A 146 9.78 3.77 16.84
C GLY A 146 8.80 3.85 15.66
N ALA A 147 7.49 3.69 15.92
CA ALA A 147 6.45 3.84 14.91
C ALA A 147 6.45 5.23 14.28
N LYS A 148 6.56 6.31 15.08
CA LYS A 148 6.67 7.68 14.56
C LYS A 148 7.90 7.91 13.70
N LEU A 149 9.02 7.24 13.99
CA LEU A 149 10.23 7.33 13.19
C LEU A 149 10.03 6.59 11.85
N ALA A 150 9.53 5.36 11.88
CA ALA A 150 9.22 4.57 10.70
C ALA A 150 8.19 5.25 9.78
N GLU A 151 7.13 5.83 10.35
CA GLU A 151 6.13 6.59 9.58
C GLU A 151 6.73 7.79 8.82
N ARG A 152 7.84 8.37 9.28
CA ARG A 152 8.47 9.52 8.60
C ARG A 152 9.20 9.12 7.33
N GLU A 153 9.67 7.90 7.24
CA GLU A 153 10.44 7.38 6.11
C GLU A 153 9.54 6.97 4.96
N VAL A 154 8.37 6.41 5.26
CA VAL A 154 7.41 5.96 4.24
C VAL A 154 6.59 7.14 3.70
N THR A 155 6.55 7.27 2.38
CA THR A 155 5.80 8.34 1.68
C THR A 155 4.34 7.96 1.48
N ALA A 156 4.07 6.71 1.06
CA ALA A 156 2.73 6.17 0.80
C ALA A 156 2.72 4.64 0.95
N VAL A 157 1.53 4.05 0.92
CA VAL A 157 1.34 2.59 1.01
C VAL A 157 0.70 2.10 -0.28
N LEU A 158 1.17 0.95 -0.80
CA LEU A 158 0.55 0.25 -1.90
C LEU A 158 0.25 -1.18 -1.48
N SER A 159 -1.03 -1.50 -1.29
CA SER A 159 -1.50 -2.81 -0.85
C SER A 159 -2.15 -3.55 -2.01
N ASN A 160 -1.53 -4.64 -2.48
CA ASN A 160 -2.10 -5.50 -3.52
C ASN A 160 -2.64 -6.79 -2.90
N MET A 161 -3.97 -6.85 -2.76
CA MET A 161 -4.70 -8.01 -2.22
C MET A 161 -4.78 -9.18 -3.20
N SER A 162 -4.30 -9.02 -4.44
CA SER A 162 -4.36 -10.03 -5.50
C SER A 162 -5.80 -10.36 -5.90
N VAL A 163 -6.02 -11.61 -6.38
CA VAL A 163 -7.31 -12.08 -6.90
C VAL A 163 -8.23 -12.51 -5.77
N VAL A 164 -9.42 -11.93 -5.72
CA VAL A 164 -10.51 -12.39 -4.85
C VAL A 164 -11.19 -13.58 -5.51
N LYS A 165 -11.30 -14.69 -4.78
CA LYS A 165 -11.97 -15.91 -5.24
C LYS A 165 -13.28 -16.09 -4.50
N MET A 166 -14.34 -16.37 -5.24
CA MET A 166 -15.67 -16.67 -4.71
C MET A 166 -16.18 -18.00 -5.28
N PRO A 167 -16.97 -18.77 -4.53
CA PRO A 167 -17.68 -19.91 -5.08
C PRO A 167 -18.53 -19.52 -6.29
N PRO A 168 -18.60 -20.34 -7.35
CA PRO A 168 -19.29 -19.98 -8.60
C PRO A 168 -20.76 -19.60 -8.41
N GLU A 169 -21.43 -20.22 -7.44
CA GLU A 169 -22.84 -19.94 -7.12
C GLU A 169 -23.08 -18.49 -6.67
N TYR A 170 -22.09 -17.86 -6.02
CA TYR A 170 -22.15 -16.45 -5.56
C TYR A 170 -21.50 -15.50 -6.54
N ALA A 171 -20.46 -15.94 -7.26
CA ALA A 171 -19.69 -15.09 -8.17
C ALA A 171 -20.56 -14.39 -9.23
N LYS A 172 -21.64 -15.06 -9.70
CA LYS A 172 -22.57 -14.52 -10.70
C LYS A 172 -23.37 -13.29 -10.26
N TYR A 173 -23.44 -13.03 -8.95
CA TYR A 173 -24.15 -11.87 -8.38
C TYR A 173 -23.21 -10.71 -8.02
N ILE A 174 -21.89 -10.89 -8.19
CA ILE A 174 -20.88 -9.94 -7.79
C ILE A 174 -20.18 -9.39 -9.02
N GLU A 175 -20.24 -8.08 -9.22
CA GLU A 175 -19.59 -7.41 -10.34
C GLU A 175 -18.11 -7.12 -10.02
N ARG A 176 -17.83 -6.66 -8.82
CA ARG A 176 -16.49 -6.27 -8.38
C ARG A 176 -16.33 -6.29 -6.86
N PHE A 177 -15.08 -6.27 -6.42
CA PHE A 177 -14.72 -6.02 -5.04
C PHE A 177 -13.91 -4.73 -4.93
N GLY A 178 -14.12 -3.98 -3.84
CA GLY A 178 -13.28 -2.88 -3.41
C GLY A 178 -12.67 -3.19 -2.05
N VAL A 179 -11.42 -2.81 -1.85
CA VAL A 179 -10.71 -2.94 -0.57
C VAL A 179 -10.23 -1.57 -0.14
N TYR A 180 -10.53 -1.22 1.09
CA TYR A 180 -10.23 0.10 1.65
C TYR A 180 -9.57 -0.08 2.99
N THR A 181 -8.46 0.63 3.19
CA THR A 181 -7.78 0.71 4.48
C THR A 181 -7.52 2.17 4.82
N SER A 182 -7.31 2.46 6.09
CA SER A 182 -7.02 3.82 6.54
C SER A 182 -5.65 3.86 7.20
N THR A 183 -4.75 4.62 6.61
CA THR A 183 -3.43 4.90 7.17
C THR A 183 -3.23 6.41 7.37
N MET A 184 -2.16 6.79 8.03
CA MET A 184 -1.77 8.20 8.16
C MET A 184 -1.25 8.80 6.85
N ARG A 185 -0.99 7.96 5.85
CA ARG A 185 -0.46 8.33 4.54
C ARG A 185 -1.51 8.09 3.46
N THR A 186 -1.25 8.56 2.25
CA THR A 186 -2.02 8.13 1.09
C THR A 186 -1.77 6.66 0.85
N GLU A 187 -2.84 5.90 0.67
CA GLU A 187 -2.77 4.48 0.38
C GLU A 187 -3.51 4.16 -0.92
N LEU A 188 -2.93 3.27 -1.69
CA LEU A 188 -3.54 2.63 -2.85
C LEU A 188 -3.76 1.16 -2.53
N CYS A 189 -5.03 0.77 -2.40
CA CYS A 189 -5.44 -0.63 -2.33
C CYS A 189 -5.83 -1.13 -3.71
N VAL A 190 -5.36 -2.33 -4.05
CA VAL A 190 -5.64 -2.96 -5.34
C VAL A 190 -6.16 -4.37 -5.09
N CYS A 191 -7.27 -4.73 -5.73
CA CYS A 191 -7.77 -6.10 -5.76
C CYS A 191 -8.41 -6.39 -7.11
N SER A 192 -8.52 -7.68 -7.47
CA SER A 192 -9.15 -8.08 -8.71
C SER A 192 -10.21 -9.15 -8.50
N PHE A 193 -11.25 -9.08 -9.32
CA PHE A 193 -12.30 -10.10 -9.41
C PHE A 193 -12.72 -10.26 -10.89
N GLY A 194 -12.61 -11.46 -11.42
CA GLY A 194 -12.73 -11.68 -12.86
C GLY A 194 -11.69 -10.87 -13.64
N ASP A 195 -12.14 -10.09 -14.61
CA ASP A 195 -11.29 -9.17 -15.37
C ASP A 195 -11.31 -7.74 -14.81
N THR A 196 -12.04 -7.49 -13.72
CA THR A 196 -12.11 -6.17 -13.11
C THR A 196 -11.03 -6.00 -12.06
N LEU A 197 -10.13 -5.03 -12.25
CA LEU A 197 -9.15 -4.58 -11.29
C LEU A 197 -9.66 -3.31 -10.64
N SER A 198 -9.84 -3.32 -9.32
CA SER A 198 -10.25 -2.16 -8.55
C SER A 198 -9.05 -1.47 -7.92
N PHE A 199 -8.97 -0.15 -8.11
CA PHE A 199 -8.05 0.74 -7.45
C PHE A 199 -8.83 1.59 -6.45
N ALA A 200 -8.47 1.52 -5.19
CA ALA A 200 -9.05 2.32 -4.13
C ALA A 200 -7.98 3.19 -3.48
N PHE A 201 -8.02 4.48 -3.75
CA PHE A 201 -7.19 5.45 -3.06
C PHE A 201 -7.88 5.91 -1.79
N THR A 202 -7.17 5.83 -0.69
CA THR A 202 -7.59 6.41 0.58
C THR A 202 -6.60 7.47 1.03
N SER A 203 -7.10 8.60 1.47
CA SER A 203 -6.26 9.74 1.87
C SER A 203 -6.97 10.64 2.87
N ARG A 204 -6.20 11.20 3.79
CA ARG A 204 -6.64 12.29 4.68
C ARG A 204 -6.35 13.68 4.11
N TYR A 205 -5.74 13.74 2.93
CA TYR A 205 -5.41 15.00 2.27
C TYR A 205 -6.49 15.40 1.28
N ASP A 206 -6.73 16.70 1.13
CA ASP A 206 -7.70 17.23 0.17
C ASP A 206 -7.26 17.06 -1.27
N SER A 207 -5.95 17.09 -1.51
CA SER A 207 -5.40 16.97 -2.86
C SER A 207 -5.60 15.57 -3.43
N THR A 208 -6.14 15.50 -4.62
CA THR A 208 -6.27 14.28 -5.44
C THR A 208 -5.22 14.22 -6.55
N ASN A 209 -4.18 15.05 -6.50
CA ASN A 209 -3.20 15.17 -7.56
C ASN A 209 -2.42 13.87 -7.78
N ILE A 210 -2.00 13.19 -6.69
CA ILE A 210 -1.30 11.90 -6.79
C ILE A 210 -2.16 10.88 -7.54
N GLN A 211 -3.46 10.80 -7.23
CA GLN A 211 -4.40 9.90 -7.92
C GLN A 211 -4.49 10.24 -9.40
N ARG A 212 -4.64 11.53 -9.73
CA ARG A 212 -4.73 12.02 -11.12
C ARG A 212 -3.46 11.72 -11.89
N ASN A 213 -2.28 11.97 -11.31
CA ASN A 213 -0.99 11.67 -11.93
C ASN A 213 -0.83 10.15 -12.15
N PHE A 214 -1.20 9.34 -11.18
CA PHE A 214 -1.17 7.88 -11.29
C PHE A 214 -2.04 7.40 -12.47
N TYR A 215 -3.29 7.86 -12.57
CA TYR A 215 -4.16 7.46 -13.68
C TYR A 215 -3.68 7.99 -15.03
N ARG A 216 -3.06 9.17 -15.07
CA ARG A 216 -2.44 9.70 -16.30
C ARG A 216 -1.29 8.79 -16.75
N ILE A 217 -0.40 8.40 -15.85
CA ILE A 217 0.70 7.48 -16.16
C ILE A 217 0.16 6.14 -16.67
N LEU A 218 -0.87 5.56 -16.04
CA LEU A 218 -1.50 4.34 -16.54
C LEU A 218 -2.04 4.52 -17.96
N LYS A 219 -2.71 5.64 -18.23
CA LYS A 219 -3.27 5.95 -19.56
C LYS A 219 -2.17 6.12 -20.61
N GLU A 220 -1.06 6.77 -20.29
CA GLU A 220 0.11 6.92 -21.17
C GLU A 220 0.72 5.57 -21.54
N GLN A 221 0.61 4.59 -20.65
CA GLN A 221 1.01 3.20 -20.88
C GLN A 221 -0.06 2.34 -21.58
N GLY A 222 -1.19 2.94 -21.99
CA GLY A 222 -2.26 2.27 -22.72
C GLY A 222 -3.28 1.54 -21.83
N ILE A 223 -3.33 1.81 -20.53
CA ILE A 223 -4.28 1.22 -19.60
C ILE A 223 -5.45 2.19 -19.38
N PHE A 224 -6.66 1.74 -19.72
CA PHE A 224 -7.86 2.56 -19.54
C PHE A 224 -8.43 2.40 -18.13
N VAL A 225 -8.58 3.54 -17.43
CA VAL A 225 -9.13 3.59 -16.08
C VAL A 225 -10.52 4.22 -16.11
N LYS A 226 -11.51 3.55 -15.54
CA LYS A 226 -12.88 4.04 -15.39
C LYS A 226 -13.12 4.48 -13.95
N LYS A 227 -13.67 5.68 -13.78
CA LYS A 227 -14.12 6.14 -12.45
C LYS A 227 -15.35 5.35 -12.03
N VAL A 228 -15.36 4.89 -10.80
CA VAL A 228 -16.52 4.31 -10.18
C VAL A 228 -17.30 5.44 -9.51
N GLU A 229 -18.55 5.63 -9.93
CA GLU A 229 -19.47 6.49 -9.18
C GLU A 229 -19.98 5.70 -7.98
N PRO A 230 -19.90 6.26 -6.77
CA PRO A 230 -20.42 5.57 -5.61
C PRO A 230 -21.93 5.40 -5.73
N ASP A 231 -22.37 4.17 -5.72
CA ASP A 231 -23.80 3.77 -5.80
C ASP A 231 -24.50 3.92 -4.43
N TYR A 232 -24.13 4.97 -3.67
CA TYR A 232 -24.78 5.28 -2.42
C TYR A 232 -25.87 6.33 -2.67
N PRO A 233 -27.09 6.12 -2.12
CA PRO A 233 -28.10 7.18 -2.13
C PRO A 233 -27.49 8.44 -1.49
N LYS A 234 -27.54 9.57 -2.19
CA LYS A 234 -26.96 10.85 -1.75
C LYS A 234 -27.48 11.34 -0.37
N GLU A 235 -28.52 10.69 0.17
CA GLU A 235 -29.17 11.04 1.43
C GLU A 235 -28.80 10.13 2.62
N ALA A 236 -28.11 9.03 2.39
CA ALA A 236 -27.59 8.21 3.49
C ALA A 236 -26.28 8.80 3.99
N LYS A 237 -26.35 9.87 4.79
CA LYS A 237 -25.27 10.13 5.74
C LYS A 237 -25.24 8.93 6.67
N PRO A 238 -24.21 8.07 6.62
CA PRO A 238 -24.13 6.97 7.56
C PRO A 238 -24.01 7.59 8.95
N ASN A 239 -25.01 7.36 9.78
CA ASN A 239 -24.97 7.67 11.19
C ASN A 239 -24.06 6.65 11.87
N TYR A 240 -22.77 6.70 11.47
CA TYR A 240 -21.74 5.87 12.07
C TYR A 240 -21.23 6.60 13.31
N GLU A 241 -21.62 6.12 14.46
CA GLU A 241 -20.77 6.18 15.66
C GLU A 241 -19.45 5.40 15.39
N GLY A 242 -18.82 5.69 14.26
CA GLY A 242 -17.73 4.92 13.68
C GLY A 242 -16.36 5.19 14.30
N LYS A 243 -16.24 6.06 15.31
CA LYS A 243 -14.96 6.30 16.01
C LYS A 243 -14.37 5.02 16.61
N LYS A 244 -15.19 4.05 17.03
CA LYS A 244 -14.70 2.79 17.61
C LYS A 244 -14.23 1.77 16.56
N VAL A 245 -14.92 1.66 15.44
CA VAL A 245 -14.55 0.70 14.37
C VAL A 245 -13.32 1.19 13.61
N PHE A 246 -13.20 2.48 13.35
CA PHE A 246 -12.00 3.07 12.74
C PHE A 246 -10.75 2.97 13.60
N GLN A 247 -10.86 3.08 14.92
CA GLN A 247 -9.74 2.86 15.83
C GLN A 247 -9.25 1.41 15.85
N ILE A 248 -10.12 0.42 15.66
CA ILE A 248 -9.75 -1.00 15.59
C ILE A 248 -9.01 -1.29 14.29
N PHE A 249 -9.42 -0.74 13.14
CA PHE A 249 -8.72 -0.92 11.86
C PHE A 249 -7.38 -0.16 11.80
N ASN A 250 -7.30 1.05 12.32
CA ASN A 250 -6.04 1.78 12.50
C ASN A 250 -5.08 1.03 13.43
N PHE A 251 -5.61 0.41 14.48
CA PHE A 251 -4.81 -0.39 15.41
C PHE A 251 -4.29 -1.68 14.75
N CYS A 252 -5.03 -2.31 13.83
CA CYS A 252 -4.57 -3.47 13.09
C CYS A 252 -3.45 -3.14 12.09
N CYS A 253 -3.52 -2.03 11.34
CA CYS A 253 -2.45 -1.66 10.42
C CYS A 253 -1.20 -1.13 11.13
N ILE A 254 -1.37 -0.29 12.15
CA ILE A 254 -0.26 0.21 12.98
C ILE A 254 0.28 -0.89 13.90
N ALA A 255 -0.59 -1.73 14.50
CA ALA A 255 -0.16 -2.86 15.30
C ALA A 255 0.49 -3.95 14.46
N ALA A 256 0.12 -4.12 13.18
CA ALA A 256 0.81 -5.05 12.29
C ALA A 256 2.22 -4.55 11.92
N VAL A 257 2.40 -3.24 11.71
CA VAL A 257 3.73 -2.64 11.54
C VAL A 257 4.50 -2.68 12.86
N VAL A 258 3.84 -2.46 13.99
CA VAL A 258 4.44 -2.48 15.33
C VAL A 258 4.66 -3.90 15.84
N LEU A 259 3.77 -4.86 15.54
CA LEU A 259 3.99 -6.28 15.81
C LEU A 259 5.05 -6.92 14.91
N CYS A 260 5.33 -6.34 13.74
CA CYS A 260 6.51 -6.68 12.95
C CYS A 260 7.81 -6.06 13.49
N ILE A 261 7.71 -5.04 14.37
CA ILE A 261 8.87 -4.40 15.03
C ILE A 261 9.03 -4.93 16.47
N MET A 262 8.08 -5.69 17.00
CA MET A 262 8.15 -6.43 18.28
C MET A 262 8.25 -7.93 18.03
#